data_5f64d1a4c75134ac53b436de0312aa32
#
_entry.id   5f64d1a4c75134ac53b436de0312aa32
#
_cell.length_a   1.000
_cell.length_b   1.000
_cell.length_c   1.000
_cell.angle_alpha   90.00
_cell.angle_beta   90.00
_cell.angle_gamma   90.00
#
_symmetry.space_group_name_H-M   'P 1'
#
loop_
_entity.id
_entity.type
_entity.pdbx_description
1 polymer ?
#
loop_
_entity_poly.entity_id
_entity_poly.type
_entity_poly.pdbx_seq_one_letter_code
_entity_poly.pdbx_strand_id
1 'polypeptide(L)'
;MKKHWKLLTLPHDKLNTERYKDERTGRFMSQSEKLQFMLYTNDELNKAYTLYQDYLDFNSTATIDNAREKLDKIIDNYKSSRIRYYVPAWKLLENWHDEIINSFSRVNGRRVTNGPMERANSNIKILFRLAYGARNFARMRNRIMHVMNTGSPKLYQPKKETNKYKYRKRGKYKKNN
;
A
#
# COMPACT_ATOMS: atom_id res chain seq x y z
N MET A 1 2.01 23.97 -5.00
CA MET A 1 2.54 22.66 -4.60
C MET A 1 1.69 21.90 -3.58
N LYS A 2 1.21 22.49 -2.47
CA LYS A 2 0.51 21.75 -1.39
C LYS A 2 -0.67 20.86 -1.83
N LYS A 3 -1.42 21.18 -2.88
CA LYS A 3 -2.55 20.36 -3.36
C LYS A 3 -2.16 19.19 -4.27
N HIS A 4 -1.00 19.22 -4.91
CA HIS A 4 -0.61 18.26 -5.95
C HIS A 4 0.58 17.37 -5.56
N TRP A 5 1.04 17.41 -4.29
CA TRP A 5 2.17 16.62 -3.82
C TRP A 5 2.01 15.11 -4.05
N LYS A 6 0.76 14.63 -4.07
CA LYS A 6 0.46 13.22 -4.33
C LYS A 6 0.93 12.76 -5.71
N LEU A 7 1.03 13.67 -6.69
CA LEU A 7 1.55 13.35 -8.01
C LEU A 7 3.03 12.98 -7.96
N LEU A 8 3.79 13.54 -7.01
CA LEU A 8 5.20 13.22 -6.80
C LEU A 8 5.42 11.81 -6.22
N THR A 9 4.41 11.22 -5.61
CA THR A 9 4.50 9.89 -4.99
C THR A 9 3.88 8.78 -5.83
N LEU A 10 3.25 9.11 -6.94
CA LEU A 10 2.70 8.14 -7.87
C LEU A 10 3.79 7.59 -8.79
N PRO A 11 3.75 6.27 -9.10
CA PRO A 11 4.53 5.72 -10.20
C PRO A 11 4.20 6.46 -11.51
N HIS A 12 5.21 6.66 -12.33
CA HIS A 12 5.08 7.43 -13.57
C HIS A 12 4.02 6.83 -14.53
N ASP A 13 3.92 5.52 -14.58
CA ASP A 13 2.96 4.75 -15.40
C ASP A 13 1.49 4.90 -14.94
N LYS A 14 1.26 5.37 -13.72
CA LYS A 14 -0.08 5.56 -13.14
C LYS A 14 -0.60 6.98 -13.24
N LEU A 15 0.15 7.87 -13.85
CA LEU A 15 -0.27 9.25 -14.05
C LEU A 15 -1.33 9.33 -15.15
N ASN A 16 -2.43 10.04 -14.87
CA ASN A 16 -3.45 10.29 -15.90
C ASN A 16 -2.92 11.29 -16.93
N THR A 17 -3.01 10.90 -18.20
CA THR A 17 -2.61 11.72 -19.35
C THR A 17 -3.77 12.51 -19.95
N GLU A 18 -5.02 12.24 -19.54
CA GLU A 18 -6.17 12.99 -19.98
C GLU A 18 -6.15 14.41 -19.44
N ARG A 19 -6.45 15.38 -20.30
CA ARG A 19 -6.51 16.78 -19.94
C ARG A 19 -7.87 17.14 -19.35
N TYR A 20 -7.87 17.79 -18.20
CA TYR A 20 -9.06 18.31 -17.55
C TYR A 20 -8.85 19.75 -17.13
N LYS A 21 -9.93 20.50 -17.03
CA LYS A 21 -9.87 21.89 -16.59
C LYS A 21 -9.48 21.95 -15.12
N ASP A 22 -8.36 22.56 -14.84
CA ASP A 22 -7.92 22.78 -13.47
C ASP A 22 -8.74 23.95 -12.87
N GLU A 23 -9.49 23.67 -11.81
CA GLU A 23 -10.38 24.66 -11.15
C GLU A 23 -9.65 25.91 -10.67
N ARG A 24 -8.36 25.78 -10.36
CA ARG A 24 -7.56 26.87 -9.80
C ARG A 24 -6.95 27.78 -10.85
N THR A 25 -6.44 27.18 -11.93
CA THR A 25 -5.73 27.91 -12.99
C THR A 25 -6.62 28.19 -14.18
N GLY A 26 -7.78 27.53 -14.27
CA GLY A 26 -8.66 27.55 -15.42
C GLY A 26 -8.07 26.90 -16.69
N ARG A 27 -6.84 26.40 -16.62
CA ARG A 27 -6.14 25.80 -17.76
C ARG A 27 -6.48 24.32 -17.88
N PHE A 28 -6.50 23.81 -19.11
CA PHE A 28 -6.59 22.37 -19.39
C PHE A 28 -5.20 21.75 -19.25
N MET A 29 -5.02 20.88 -18.28
CA MET A 29 -3.76 20.20 -18.01
C MET A 29 -4.01 18.77 -17.55
N SER A 30 -3.14 17.83 -17.98
CA SER A 30 -3.11 16.47 -17.45
C SER A 30 -2.34 16.40 -16.12
N GLN A 31 -2.38 15.25 -15.44
CA GLN A 31 -1.55 15.02 -14.26
C GLN A 31 -0.06 15.03 -14.61
N SER A 32 0.31 14.43 -15.74
CA SER A 32 1.68 14.44 -16.25
C SER A 32 2.20 15.86 -16.49
N GLU A 33 1.42 16.70 -17.17
CA GLU A 33 1.81 18.09 -17.43
C GLU A 33 1.97 18.91 -16.14
N LYS A 34 1.08 18.71 -15.17
CA LYS A 34 1.20 19.34 -13.84
C LYS A 34 2.45 18.91 -13.10
N LEU A 35 2.76 17.62 -13.17
CA LEU A 35 3.98 17.07 -12.56
C LEU A 35 5.23 17.66 -13.23
N GLN A 36 5.30 17.64 -14.55
CA GLN A 36 6.42 18.23 -15.30
C GLN A 36 6.64 19.69 -14.95
N PHE A 37 5.56 20.48 -14.85
CA PHE A 37 5.64 21.86 -14.43
C PHE A 37 6.21 22.03 -13.01
N MET A 38 5.84 21.15 -12.07
CA MET A 38 6.40 21.18 -10.71
C MET A 38 7.89 20.82 -10.70
N LEU A 39 8.30 19.81 -11.49
CA LEU A 39 9.68 19.35 -11.56
C LEU A 39 10.58 20.39 -12.24
N TYR A 40 10.06 21.08 -13.25
CA TYR A 40 10.80 22.15 -13.94
C TYR A 40 11.12 23.34 -13.02
N THR A 41 10.32 23.58 -11.99
CA THR A 41 10.49 24.72 -11.08
C THR A 41 11.66 24.54 -10.11
N ASN A 42 12.11 23.27 -9.86
CA ASN A 42 13.16 22.97 -8.88
C ASN A 42 13.95 21.74 -9.28
N ASP A 43 15.23 21.95 -9.62
CA ASP A 43 16.15 20.89 -10.05
C ASP A 43 16.41 19.83 -8.98
N GLU A 44 16.49 20.24 -7.71
CA GLU A 44 16.65 19.28 -6.59
C GLU A 44 15.44 18.38 -6.46
N LEU A 45 14.23 18.95 -6.61
CA LEU A 45 12.98 18.18 -6.61
C LEU A 45 12.93 17.21 -7.80
N ASN A 46 13.38 17.64 -8.97
CA ASN A 46 13.44 16.79 -10.16
C ASN A 46 14.38 15.59 -9.94
N LYS A 47 15.59 15.85 -9.44
CA LYS A 47 16.55 14.79 -9.08
C LYS A 47 15.97 13.84 -8.04
N ALA A 48 15.35 14.38 -6.98
CA ALA A 48 14.72 13.56 -5.94
C ALA A 48 13.57 12.70 -6.50
N TYR A 49 12.76 13.25 -7.40
CA TYR A 49 11.67 12.51 -8.05
C TYR A 49 12.23 11.36 -8.91
N THR A 50 13.28 11.59 -9.70
CA THR A 50 13.91 10.56 -10.53
C THR A 50 14.43 9.40 -9.67
N LEU A 51 15.17 9.71 -8.60
CA LEU A 51 15.64 8.70 -7.65
C LEU A 51 14.53 7.90 -6.99
N TYR A 52 13.41 8.55 -6.70
CA TYR A 52 12.26 7.86 -6.16
C TYR A 52 11.58 6.93 -7.18
N GLN A 53 11.48 7.35 -8.45
CA GLN A 53 10.96 6.50 -9.51
C GLN A 53 11.87 5.29 -9.77
N ASP A 54 13.19 5.46 -9.74
CA ASP A 54 14.15 4.35 -9.83
C ASP A 54 13.91 3.30 -8.74
N TYR A 55 13.61 3.74 -7.52
CA TYR A 55 13.28 2.84 -6.41
C TYR A 55 11.92 2.13 -6.61
N LEU A 56 10.91 2.82 -7.13
CA LEU A 56 9.62 2.20 -7.46
C LEU A 56 9.76 1.15 -8.56
N ASP A 57 10.55 1.46 -9.59
CA ASP A 57 10.84 0.54 -10.68
C ASP A 57 11.60 -0.70 -10.18
N PHE A 58 12.61 -0.51 -9.34
CA PHE A 58 13.29 -1.61 -8.65
C PHE A 58 12.29 -2.54 -7.95
N ASN A 59 11.39 -1.99 -7.13
CA ASN A 59 10.44 -2.81 -6.39
C ASN A 59 9.47 -3.59 -7.30
N SER A 60 9.14 -3.05 -8.47
CA SER A 60 8.20 -3.67 -9.42
C SER A 60 8.86 -4.69 -10.34
N THR A 61 10.11 -4.45 -10.73
CA THR A 61 10.79 -5.21 -11.79
C THR A 61 11.93 -6.11 -11.31
N ALA A 62 12.42 -5.94 -10.06
CA ALA A 62 13.51 -6.76 -9.57
C ALA A 62 13.09 -8.21 -9.32
N THR A 63 14.02 -9.11 -9.60
CA THR A 63 13.97 -10.53 -9.31
C THR A 63 15.11 -10.88 -8.36
N ILE A 64 15.08 -12.05 -7.73
CA ILE A 64 16.14 -12.50 -6.81
C ILE A 64 17.53 -12.45 -7.48
N ASP A 65 17.60 -12.73 -8.78
CA ASP A 65 18.86 -12.81 -9.52
C ASP A 65 19.50 -11.43 -9.79
N ASN A 66 18.67 -10.39 -10.00
CA ASN A 66 19.14 -9.04 -10.35
C ASN A 66 18.91 -8.01 -9.23
N ALA A 67 18.31 -8.42 -8.11
CA ALA A 67 17.99 -7.49 -7.03
C ALA A 67 19.25 -6.85 -6.42
N ARG A 68 20.33 -7.61 -6.27
CA ARG A 68 21.60 -7.13 -5.70
C ARG A 68 22.17 -5.99 -6.57
N GLU A 69 22.38 -6.26 -7.84
CA GLU A 69 22.96 -5.27 -8.78
C GLU A 69 22.11 -3.98 -8.85
N LYS A 70 20.78 -4.15 -8.94
CA LYS A 70 19.86 -3.00 -9.00
C LYS A 70 19.85 -2.20 -7.70
N LEU A 71 19.91 -2.87 -6.54
CA LEU A 71 19.93 -2.22 -5.24
C LEU A 71 21.22 -1.43 -5.02
N ASP A 72 22.38 -2.03 -5.36
CA ASP A 72 23.68 -1.37 -5.29
C ASP A 72 23.69 -0.10 -6.14
N LYS A 73 23.19 -0.18 -7.36
CA LYS A 73 23.06 0.98 -8.25
C LYS A 73 22.20 2.10 -7.66
N ILE A 74 21.09 1.75 -7.00
CA ILE A 74 20.23 2.73 -6.34
C ILE A 74 20.97 3.40 -5.17
N ILE A 75 21.65 2.62 -4.34
CA ILE A 75 22.45 3.14 -3.22
C ILE A 75 23.50 4.12 -3.72
N ASP A 76 24.22 3.78 -4.78
CA ASP A 76 25.24 4.63 -5.39
C ASP A 76 24.64 5.92 -5.98
N ASN A 77 23.49 5.82 -6.65
CA ASN A 77 22.77 6.98 -7.16
C ASN A 77 22.32 7.90 -6.01
N TYR A 78 21.86 7.35 -4.90
CA TYR A 78 21.44 8.13 -3.73
C TYR A 78 22.63 8.84 -3.10
N LYS A 79 23.78 8.18 -2.95
CA LYS A 79 25.03 8.76 -2.43
C LYS A 79 25.55 9.88 -3.33
N SER A 80 25.60 9.62 -4.64
CA SER A 80 26.13 10.57 -5.64
C SER A 80 25.22 11.80 -5.82
N SER A 81 23.93 11.69 -5.52
CA SER A 81 22.96 12.79 -5.66
C SER A 81 23.28 14.00 -4.76
N ARG A 82 23.98 13.78 -3.64
CA ARG A 82 24.30 14.77 -2.60
C ARG A 82 23.05 15.42 -1.97
N ILE A 83 21.86 14.83 -2.14
CA ILE A 83 20.64 15.32 -1.53
C ILE A 83 20.62 14.90 -0.07
N ARG A 84 20.65 15.87 0.85
CA ARG A 84 20.72 15.63 2.30
C ARG A 84 19.60 14.72 2.82
N TYR A 85 18.41 14.86 2.27
CA TYR A 85 17.23 14.10 2.69
C TYR A 85 17.29 12.62 2.28
N TYR A 86 18.18 12.23 1.35
CA TYR A 86 18.39 10.83 0.98
C TYR A 86 19.44 10.12 1.84
N VAL A 87 20.17 10.84 2.70
CA VAL A 87 21.18 10.23 3.60
C VAL A 87 20.58 9.14 4.51
N PRO A 88 19.45 9.35 5.20
CA PRO A 88 18.83 8.28 5.97
C PRO A 88 18.35 7.12 5.09
N ALA A 89 17.88 7.40 3.87
CA ALA A 89 17.35 6.38 2.96
C ALA A 89 18.45 5.42 2.50
N TRP A 90 19.56 5.92 1.93
CA TRP A 90 20.61 5.02 1.47
C TRP A 90 21.29 4.25 2.60
N LYS A 91 21.44 4.85 3.81
CA LYS A 91 21.95 4.15 4.98
C LYS A 91 21.01 3.00 5.39
N LEU A 92 19.71 3.21 5.31
CA LEU A 92 18.72 2.17 5.58
C LEU A 92 18.82 1.04 4.54
N LEU A 93 18.95 1.38 3.26
CA LEU A 93 19.10 0.39 2.19
C LEU A 93 20.39 -0.43 2.33
N GLU A 94 21.49 0.19 2.78
CA GLU A 94 22.74 -0.55 3.08
C GLU A 94 22.58 -1.47 4.29
N ASN A 95 22.00 -0.96 5.37
CA ASN A 95 21.84 -1.75 6.60
C ASN A 95 20.93 -2.97 6.40
N TRP A 96 19.94 -2.88 5.52
CA TRP A 96 18.97 -3.95 5.24
C TRP A 96 19.16 -4.58 3.87
N HIS A 97 20.39 -4.50 3.34
CA HIS A 97 20.70 -4.90 1.98
C HIS A 97 20.30 -6.34 1.67
N ASP A 98 20.77 -7.29 2.48
CA ASP A 98 20.51 -8.71 2.25
C ASP A 98 19.04 -9.08 2.51
N GLU A 99 18.39 -8.48 3.50
CA GLU A 99 16.97 -8.68 3.78
C GLU A 99 16.09 -8.15 2.64
N ILE A 100 16.45 -7.01 2.06
CA ILE A 100 15.76 -6.46 0.89
C ILE A 100 15.90 -7.42 -0.29
N ILE A 101 17.11 -7.93 -0.58
CA ILE A 101 17.33 -8.91 -1.65
C ILE A 101 16.51 -10.17 -1.39
N ASN A 102 16.57 -10.72 -0.17
CA ASN A 102 15.83 -11.91 0.21
C ASN A 102 14.31 -11.75 0.08
N SER A 103 13.80 -10.50 0.20
CA SER A 103 12.38 -10.22 0.02
C SER A 103 11.88 -10.45 -1.42
N PHE A 104 12.77 -10.58 -2.40
CA PHE A 104 12.42 -10.91 -3.79
C PHE A 104 12.31 -12.42 -4.03
N SER A 105 12.60 -13.26 -3.02
CA SER A 105 12.39 -14.71 -3.08
C SER A 105 10.95 -15.03 -3.42
N ARG A 106 10.75 -16.09 -4.22
CA ARG A 106 9.43 -16.54 -4.64
C ARG A 106 9.20 -17.97 -4.18
N VAL A 107 8.01 -18.23 -3.67
CA VAL A 107 7.53 -19.58 -3.35
C VAL A 107 6.29 -19.85 -4.21
N ASN A 108 6.30 -20.95 -4.96
CA ASN A 108 5.23 -21.29 -5.91
C ASN A 108 4.90 -20.14 -6.90
N GLY A 109 5.94 -19.45 -7.41
CA GLY A 109 5.80 -18.34 -8.37
C GLY A 109 5.34 -17.00 -7.75
N ARG A 110 5.01 -16.95 -6.46
CA ARG A 110 4.59 -15.74 -5.76
C ARG A 110 5.68 -15.19 -4.87
N ARG A 111 5.87 -13.87 -4.88
CA ARG A 111 6.80 -13.20 -3.97
C ARG A 111 6.38 -13.46 -2.53
N VAL A 112 7.36 -13.79 -1.67
CA VAL A 112 7.11 -13.95 -0.23
C VAL A 112 6.74 -12.59 0.35
N THR A 113 5.58 -12.52 0.98
CA THR A 113 5.06 -11.29 1.59
C THR A 113 4.60 -11.57 3.01
N ASN A 114 4.45 -10.50 3.80
CA ASN A 114 3.89 -10.60 5.15
C ASN A 114 2.36 -10.82 5.18
N GLY A 115 1.72 -10.84 4.00
CA GLY A 115 0.26 -11.01 3.88
C GLY A 115 -0.35 -12.19 4.64
N PRO A 116 0.26 -13.39 4.63
CA PRO A 116 -0.23 -14.51 5.44
C PRO A 116 -0.23 -14.21 6.95
N MET A 117 0.80 -13.53 7.46
CA MET A 117 0.89 -13.14 8.88
C MET A 117 -0.11 -12.05 9.23
N GLU A 118 -0.30 -11.07 8.36
CA GLU A 118 -1.32 -10.03 8.53
C GLU A 118 -2.73 -10.63 8.57
N ARG A 119 -3.00 -11.59 7.69
CA ARG A 119 -4.27 -12.35 7.70
C ARG A 119 -4.43 -13.15 9.00
N ALA A 120 -3.38 -13.82 9.46
CA ALA A 120 -3.40 -14.55 10.73
C ALA A 120 -3.69 -13.60 11.90
N ASN A 121 -3.00 -12.46 11.98
CA ASN A 121 -3.21 -11.45 13.00
C ASN A 121 -4.64 -10.87 12.95
N SER A 122 -5.19 -10.66 11.77
CA SER A 122 -6.58 -10.20 11.60
C SER A 122 -7.58 -11.23 12.10
N ASN A 123 -7.37 -12.51 11.80
CA ASN A 123 -8.20 -13.59 12.30
C ASN A 123 -8.15 -13.67 13.85
N ILE A 124 -6.96 -13.55 14.44
CA ILE A 124 -6.78 -13.50 15.89
C ILE A 124 -7.57 -12.33 16.51
N LYS A 125 -7.47 -11.14 15.93
CA LYS A 125 -8.25 -9.97 16.39
C LYS A 125 -9.75 -10.21 16.33
N ILE A 126 -10.24 -10.90 15.30
CA ILE A 126 -11.67 -11.27 15.19
C ILE A 126 -12.04 -12.24 16.31
N LEU A 127 -11.21 -13.27 16.58
CA LEU A 127 -11.46 -14.22 17.66
C LEU A 127 -11.52 -13.53 19.03
N PHE A 128 -10.66 -12.55 19.29
CA PHE A 128 -10.71 -11.76 20.53
C PHE A 128 -12.02 -10.97 20.64
N ARG A 129 -12.49 -10.36 19.55
CA ARG A 129 -13.78 -9.65 19.55
C ARG A 129 -14.96 -10.59 19.81
N LEU A 130 -15.00 -11.77 19.18
CA LEU A 130 -16.04 -12.76 19.37
C LEU A 130 -16.02 -13.40 20.76
N ALA A 131 -14.88 -13.39 21.44
CA ALA A 131 -14.73 -13.95 22.78
C ALA A 131 -15.22 -13.02 23.91
N TYR A 132 -15.75 -11.83 23.59
CA TYR A 132 -16.32 -10.86 24.54
C TYR A 132 -15.47 -10.68 25.81
N GLY A 133 -14.17 -10.41 25.64
CA GLY A 133 -13.27 -10.15 26.78
C GLY A 133 -12.83 -11.42 27.51
N ALA A 134 -12.47 -12.48 26.77
CA ALA A 134 -11.87 -13.67 27.35
C ALA A 134 -10.68 -13.30 28.26
N ARG A 135 -10.89 -13.44 29.58
CA ARG A 135 -9.86 -13.13 30.60
C ARG A 135 -8.81 -14.22 30.75
N ASN A 136 -9.12 -15.45 30.32
CA ASN A 136 -8.23 -16.61 30.46
C ASN A 136 -7.41 -16.78 29.19
N PHE A 137 -6.13 -16.40 29.27
CA PHE A 137 -5.19 -16.48 28.15
C PHE A 137 -4.99 -17.92 27.65
N ALA A 138 -4.93 -18.93 28.53
CA ALA A 138 -4.73 -20.32 28.12
C ALA A 138 -5.88 -20.84 27.26
N ARG A 139 -7.14 -20.54 27.65
CA ARG A 139 -8.32 -20.89 26.85
C ARG A 139 -8.31 -20.16 25.50
N MET A 140 -7.96 -18.89 25.49
CA MET A 140 -7.90 -18.12 24.27
C MET A 140 -6.79 -18.62 23.34
N ARG A 141 -5.60 -18.93 23.88
CA ARG A 141 -4.52 -19.54 23.14
C ARG A 141 -4.95 -20.84 22.47
N ASN A 142 -5.59 -21.74 23.22
CA ASN A 142 -6.07 -23.02 22.69
C ASN A 142 -7.11 -22.81 21.57
N ARG A 143 -8.00 -21.85 21.71
CA ARG A 143 -8.97 -21.48 20.66
C ARG A 143 -8.30 -20.94 19.41
N ILE A 144 -7.31 -20.07 19.57
CA ILE A 144 -6.50 -19.56 18.44
C ILE A 144 -5.81 -20.72 17.72
N MET A 145 -5.10 -21.58 18.47
CA MET A 145 -4.37 -22.70 17.89
C MET A 145 -5.32 -23.68 17.17
N HIS A 146 -6.48 -23.96 17.75
CA HIS A 146 -7.48 -24.79 17.09
C HIS A 146 -7.94 -24.18 15.76
N VAL A 147 -8.31 -22.91 15.76
CA VAL A 147 -8.80 -22.23 14.55
C VAL A 147 -7.71 -22.11 13.48
N MET A 148 -6.47 -21.85 13.89
CA MET A 148 -5.34 -21.73 12.94
C MET A 148 -4.95 -23.07 12.33
N ASN A 149 -5.07 -24.18 13.09
CA ASN A 149 -4.70 -25.51 12.62
C ASN A 149 -5.81 -26.22 11.83
N THR A 150 -7.08 -25.92 12.10
CA THR A 150 -8.23 -26.52 11.39
C THR A 150 -8.57 -25.85 10.06
N GLY A 151 -7.74 -24.89 9.64
CA GLY A 151 -8.05 -24.02 8.50
C GLY A 151 -8.92 -22.85 8.91
N SER A 152 -9.00 -21.84 8.03
CA SER A 152 -9.77 -20.62 8.31
C SER A 152 -11.11 -20.98 8.93
N PRO A 153 -11.47 -20.41 10.09
CA PRO A 153 -12.81 -20.55 10.57
C PRO A 153 -13.69 -20.21 9.37
N LYS A 154 -14.62 -21.10 9.02
CA LYS A 154 -15.66 -20.72 8.07
C LYS A 154 -16.40 -19.60 8.78
N LEU A 155 -15.85 -18.38 8.66
CA LEU A 155 -16.57 -17.19 9.03
C LEU A 155 -17.95 -17.39 8.44
N TYR A 156 -18.94 -17.38 9.30
CA TYR A 156 -20.33 -17.42 8.95
C TYR A 156 -20.48 -16.71 7.61
N GLN A 157 -20.55 -17.50 6.53
CA GLN A 157 -21.02 -16.95 5.28
C GLN A 157 -22.50 -16.73 5.57
N PRO A 158 -22.95 -15.47 5.63
CA PRO A 158 -24.37 -15.24 5.73
C PRO A 158 -24.95 -16.09 4.60
N LYS A 159 -25.79 -17.08 4.94
CA LYS A 159 -26.56 -17.77 3.93
C LYS A 159 -27.05 -16.66 3.06
N LYS A 160 -26.81 -16.73 1.74
CA LYS A 160 -27.45 -15.81 0.80
C LYS A 160 -28.93 -16.00 1.04
N GLU A 161 -29.44 -15.31 2.04
CA GLU A 161 -30.87 -15.20 2.21
C GLU A 161 -31.32 -14.48 0.97
N THR A 162 -31.93 -15.24 0.08
CA THR A 162 -32.75 -14.74 -1.01
C THR A 162 -34.00 -14.04 -0.46
N ASN A 163 -33.97 -13.61 0.79
CA ASN A 163 -34.96 -12.76 1.37
C ASN A 163 -34.81 -11.37 0.74
N LYS A 164 -35.52 -11.24 -0.39
CA LYS A 164 -35.94 -9.94 -0.88
C LYS A 164 -36.69 -9.23 0.24
N TYR A 165 -35.96 -8.56 1.15
CA TYR A 165 -36.59 -7.56 2.01
C TYR A 165 -37.18 -6.50 1.09
N LYS A 166 -38.49 -6.67 0.77
CA LYS A 166 -39.26 -5.60 0.18
C LYS A 166 -39.19 -4.46 1.19
N TYR A 167 -38.38 -3.45 0.91
CA TYR A 167 -38.40 -2.21 1.67
C TYR A 167 -39.86 -1.73 1.71
N ARG A 168 -40.53 -1.89 2.85
CA ARG A 168 -41.80 -1.22 3.09
C ARG A 168 -41.51 0.27 2.94
N LYS A 169 -42.08 0.92 1.92
CA LYS A 169 -42.05 2.38 1.81
C LYS A 169 -42.56 2.93 3.14
N ARG A 170 -41.72 3.67 3.86
CA ARG A 170 -42.14 4.42 5.05
C ARG A 170 -43.32 5.31 4.64
N GLY A 171 -44.48 5.10 5.22
CA GLY A 171 -45.63 5.96 5.02
C GLY A 171 -45.27 7.39 5.40
N LYS A 172 -45.89 8.34 4.70
CA LYS A 172 -45.73 9.77 5.03
C LYS A 172 -46.12 9.99 6.49
N TYR A 173 -45.27 10.65 7.27
CA TYR A 173 -45.61 11.13 8.61
C TYR A 173 -46.90 11.97 8.53
N LYS A 174 -47.96 11.56 9.19
CA LYS A 174 -49.13 12.44 9.44
C LYS A 174 -48.64 13.54 10.39
N LYS A 175 -48.64 14.79 9.94
CA LYS A 175 -48.57 15.94 10.85
C LYS A 175 -49.88 15.94 11.63
N ASN A 176 -49.78 15.73 12.93
CA ASN A 176 -50.90 16.05 13.84
C ASN A 176 -50.99 17.59 13.92
N ASN A 177 -52.12 18.12 13.51
CA ASN A 177 -52.53 19.50 13.82
C ASN A 177 -52.86 19.62 15.28
#